data_48a011134dcd2db216c42b669ede1c27
#
_entry.id   48a011134dcd2db216c42b669ede1c27
#
_cell.length_a   1.000
_cell.length_b   1.000
_cell.length_c   1.000
_cell.angle_alpha   90.00
_cell.angle_beta   90.00
_cell.angle_gamma   90.00
#
_symmetry.space_group_name_H-M   'P 1'
#
loop_
_entity.id
_entity.type
_entity.pdbx_description
1 polymer ?
#
loop_
_entity_poly.entity_id
_entity_poly.type
_entity_poly.pdbx_seq_one_letter_code
_entity_poly.pdbx_strand_id
1 'polypeptide(L)'
;LLFYNDYNAADPQKRDRIYNMVKSMKEEGVPIDGIGMQGHYNIYGPSMEDVDAALTKYSTIVKHIHITELDIRANEEMGGHLNFSREAGDISQTVKLLQEDQYTRLFKILRKHKDVVDNVTFWNLSDRDSWVGVRNYPLPYDENYKPKRVYSLIKDFDPAADNAVVKEDFRPSVLNQPGQQYPMVNSQGYARFRVVAPDAKSVIVSLGLGGRGGTVLRKDKEGV
;
A
#
# COMPACT_ATOMS: atom_id res chain seq x y z
N LEU A 1 19.90 16.28 -10.03
CA LEU A 1 19.18 16.17 -8.77
C LEU A 1 19.85 15.16 -7.86
N LEU A 2 19.95 15.47 -6.58
CA LEU A 2 20.52 14.60 -5.56
C LEU A 2 19.42 14.11 -4.63
N PHE A 3 19.34 12.78 -4.43
CA PHE A 3 18.31 12.14 -3.62
C PHE A 3 18.91 11.39 -2.44
N TYR A 4 18.26 11.47 -1.30
CA TYR A 4 18.39 10.46 -0.25
C TYR A 4 17.41 9.33 -0.53
N ASN A 5 17.88 8.08 -0.64
CA ASN A 5 17.04 6.91 -0.96
C ASN A 5 17.11 5.87 0.15
N ASP A 6 15.95 5.34 0.57
CA ASP A 6 15.88 4.35 1.64
C ASP A 6 14.66 3.42 1.52
N TYR A 7 14.74 2.24 2.17
CA TYR A 7 13.65 1.29 2.30
C TYR A 7 12.77 1.60 3.54
N ASN A 8 11.56 1.04 3.57
CA ASN A 8 10.57 1.25 4.66
C ASN A 8 10.32 2.72 5.00
N ALA A 9 10.46 3.61 4.03
CA ALA A 9 10.32 5.04 4.23
C ALA A 9 8.90 5.51 4.61
N ALA A 10 7.90 4.64 4.47
CA ALA A 10 6.52 4.88 4.93
C ALA A 10 6.30 4.47 6.41
N ASP A 11 7.18 3.66 7.01
CA ASP A 11 7.06 3.29 8.42
C ASP A 11 7.09 4.55 9.31
N PRO A 12 6.13 4.74 10.23
CA PRO A 12 5.99 5.98 11.00
C PRO A 12 7.26 6.41 11.74
N GLN A 13 7.96 5.47 12.36
CA GLN A 13 9.18 5.79 13.12
C GLN A 13 10.35 6.08 12.17
N LYS A 14 10.49 5.30 11.10
CA LYS A 14 11.56 5.52 10.12
C LYS A 14 11.33 6.77 9.30
N ARG A 15 10.08 7.03 8.90
CA ARG A 15 9.66 8.29 8.26
C ARG A 15 10.10 9.51 9.04
N ASP A 16 9.88 9.50 10.35
CA ASP A 16 10.23 10.64 11.21
C ASP A 16 11.75 10.81 11.33
N ARG A 17 12.50 9.72 11.38
CA ARG A 17 13.97 9.74 11.36
C ARG A 17 14.52 10.27 10.03
N ILE A 18 14.01 9.78 8.89
CA ILE A 18 14.40 10.26 7.56
C ILE A 18 14.11 11.75 7.43
N TYR A 19 12.90 12.17 7.81
CA TYR A 19 12.51 13.57 7.77
C TYR A 19 13.46 14.47 8.55
N ASN A 20 13.74 14.14 9.80
CA ASN A 20 14.61 14.95 10.66
C ASN A 20 16.04 14.98 10.12
N MET A 21 16.56 13.86 9.65
CA MET A 21 17.90 13.78 9.06
C MET A 21 18.01 14.64 7.80
N VAL A 22 17.11 14.47 6.84
CA VAL A 22 17.14 15.24 5.58
C VAL A 22 16.94 16.73 5.85
N LYS A 23 16.06 17.08 6.80
CA LYS A 23 15.87 18.48 7.21
C LYS A 23 17.16 19.08 7.77
N SER A 24 17.82 18.40 8.70
CA SER A 24 19.12 18.85 9.28
C SER A 24 20.18 19.01 8.19
N MET A 25 20.33 18.03 7.30
CA MET A 25 21.29 18.12 6.20
C MET A 25 21.05 19.34 5.30
N LYS A 26 19.79 19.66 5.00
CA LYS A 26 19.43 20.85 4.22
C LYS A 26 19.72 22.15 4.98
N GLU A 27 19.47 22.20 6.28
CA GLU A 27 19.79 23.34 7.14
C GLU A 27 21.32 23.58 7.21
N GLU A 28 22.11 22.52 7.09
CA GLU A 28 23.58 22.56 7.01
C GLU A 28 24.10 22.85 5.58
N GLY A 29 23.23 23.07 4.61
CA GLY A 29 23.57 23.43 3.24
C GLY A 29 23.86 22.26 2.30
N VAL A 30 23.56 21.02 2.70
CA VAL A 30 23.69 19.86 1.81
C VAL A 30 22.66 19.95 0.69
N PRO A 31 23.06 19.86 -0.60
CA PRO A 31 22.17 20.07 -1.74
C PRO A 31 21.29 18.85 -2.03
N ILE A 32 20.36 18.51 -1.12
CA ILE A 32 19.39 17.44 -1.32
C ILE A 32 18.14 17.99 -2.02
N ASP A 33 17.83 17.48 -3.20
CA ASP A 33 16.68 17.86 -4.02
C ASP A 33 15.44 17.03 -3.70
N GLY A 34 15.61 15.75 -3.39
CA GLY A 34 14.51 14.82 -3.21
C GLY A 34 14.75 13.67 -2.24
N ILE A 35 13.66 12.93 -1.99
CA ILE A 35 13.68 11.68 -1.23
C ILE A 35 13.22 10.56 -2.15
N GLY A 36 14.01 9.47 -2.20
CA GLY A 36 13.65 8.20 -2.81
C GLY A 36 13.07 7.24 -1.75
N MET A 37 11.93 6.70 -2.04
CA MET A 37 11.30 5.62 -1.27
C MET A 37 11.44 4.35 -2.13
N GLN A 38 12.18 3.34 -1.67
CA GLN A 38 12.40 2.13 -2.47
C GLN A 38 11.09 1.48 -2.91
N GLY A 39 10.14 1.28 -2.00
CA GLY A 39 8.84 0.76 -2.36
C GLY A 39 8.77 -0.77 -2.44
N HIS A 40 9.63 -1.47 -1.69
CA HIS A 40 9.54 -2.93 -1.51
C HIS A 40 8.42 -3.27 -0.54
N TYR A 41 7.23 -3.42 -1.06
CA TYR A 41 6.00 -3.62 -0.30
C TYR A 41 5.51 -5.06 -0.36
N ASN A 42 4.41 -5.33 0.31
CA ASN A 42 3.67 -6.59 0.20
C ASN A 42 2.17 -6.35 0.37
N ILE A 43 1.36 -7.39 0.16
CA ILE A 43 -0.10 -7.30 0.24
C ILE A 43 -0.64 -6.90 1.62
N TYR A 44 0.19 -6.94 2.66
CA TYR A 44 -0.19 -6.60 4.04
C TYR A 44 0.35 -5.24 4.50
N GLY A 45 1.22 -4.62 3.74
CA GLY A 45 1.81 -3.34 4.15
C GLY A 45 2.78 -2.74 3.13
N PRO A 46 3.10 -1.46 3.32
CA PRO A 46 2.58 -0.57 4.36
C PRO A 46 1.09 -0.25 4.19
N SER A 47 0.45 0.31 5.22
CA SER A 47 -0.88 0.89 5.06
C SER A 47 -0.83 2.07 4.09
N MET A 48 -1.91 2.30 3.35
CA MET A 48 -1.96 3.43 2.42
C MET A 48 -2.01 4.77 3.16
N GLU A 49 -2.51 4.78 4.39
CA GLU A 49 -2.48 5.92 5.29
C GLU A 49 -1.04 6.30 5.68
N ASP A 50 -0.16 5.31 5.92
CA ASP A 50 1.25 5.56 6.22
C ASP A 50 2.01 6.08 5.00
N VAL A 51 1.69 5.56 3.80
CA VAL A 51 2.26 6.07 2.54
C VAL A 51 1.83 7.52 2.31
N ASP A 52 0.53 7.83 2.44
CA ASP A 52 0.01 9.19 2.28
C ASP A 52 0.62 10.16 3.29
N ALA A 53 0.74 9.75 4.54
CA ALA A 53 1.39 10.53 5.59
C ALA A 53 2.89 10.76 5.33
N ALA A 54 3.59 9.77 4.77
CA ALA A 54 5.00 9.91 4.40
C ALA A 54 5.19 10.92 3.27
N LEU A 55 4.42 10.79 2.19
CA LEU A 55 4.46 11.72 1.06
C LEU A 55 4.12 13.15 1.51
N THR A 56 3.06 13.31 2.31
CA THR A 56 2.67 14.61 2.88
C THR A 56 3.79 15.21 3.72
N LYS A 57 4.44 14.41 4.59
CA LYS A 57 5.50 14.90 5.46
C LYS A 57 6.75 15.29 4.67
N TYR A 58 7.20 14.43 3.75
CA TYR A 58 8.40 14.69 2.94
C TYR A 58 8.24 15.87 2.00
N SER A 59 7.06 16.10 1.43
CA SER A 59 6.78 17.25 0.56
C SER A 59 6.97 18.60 1.24
N THR A 60 7.03 18.65 2.57
CA THR A 60 7.31 19.90 3.30
C THR A 60 8.79 20.30 3.28
N ILE A 61 9.70 19.39 2.93
CA ILE A 61 11.15 19.63 2.96
C ILE A 61 11.87 19.37 1.63
N VAL A 62 11.25 18.64 0.70
CA VAL A 62 11.81 18.38 -0.64
C VAL A 62 10.79 18.66 -1.73
N LYS A 63 11.28 18.93 -2.95
CA LYS A 63 10.45 19.20 -4.12
C LYS A 63 10.16 17.95 -4.95
N HIS A 64 10.96 16.90 -4.78
CA HIS A 64 10.91 15.69 -5.57
C HIS A 64 10.82 14.48 -4.64
N ILE A 65 9.88 13.58 -4.93
CA ILE A 65 9.79 12.27 -4.30
C ILE A 65 9.72 11.22 -5.41
N HIS A 66 10.59 10.24 -5.36
CA HIS A 66 10.57 9.10 -6.28
C HIS A 66 10.21 7.82 -5.53
N ILE A 67 9.40 6.98 -6.15
CA ILE A 67 9.35 5.57 -5.79
C ILE A 67 10.38 4.87 -6.68
N THR A 68 11.45 4.38 -6.08
CA THR A 68 12.67 4.04 -6.82
C THR A 68 12.79 2.58 -7.20
N GLU A 69 12.11 1.68 -6.49
CA GLU A 69 12.32 0.24 -6.61
C GLU A 69 11.03 -0.55 -6.34
N LEU A 70 9.92 -0.09 -6.92
CA LEU A 70 8.60 -0.62 -6.59
C LEU A 70 8.45 -2.10 -6.95
N ASP A 71 8.12 -2.88 -5.96
CA ASP A 71 7.52 -4.19 -6.08
C ASP A 71 6.52 -4.45 -4.94
N ILE A 72 5.48 -5.25 -5.18
CA ILE A 72 4.49 -5.62 -4.16
C ILE A 72 4.36 -7.14 -4.12
N ARG A 73 4.97 -7.77 -3.14
CA ARG A 73 4.97 -9.22 -2.99
C ARG A 73 3.58 -9.73 -2.60
N ALA A 74 3.18 -10.81 -3.24
CA ALA A 74 1.89 -11.47 -3.08
C ALA A 74 1.98 -12.81 -2.34
N ASN A 75 3.11 -13.14 -1.68
CA ASN A 75 3.23 -14.38 -0.95
C ASN A 75 2.42 -14.37 0.37
N GLU A 76 1.93 -15.52 0.74
CA GLU A 76 1.11 -15.72 1.94
C GLU A 76 1.96 -15.95 3.21
N GLU A 77 3.29 -15.99 3.13
CA GLU A 77 4.13 -16.31 4.27
C GLU A 77 4.17 -15.19 5.30
N MET A 78 3.65 -15.52 6.46
CA MET A 78 3.71 -14.72 7.67
C MET A 78 5.11 -14.77 8.29
N GLY A 79 5.59 -13.65 8.78
CA GLY A 79 6.74 -13.65 9.67
C GLY A 79 7.96 -12.88 9.21
N GLY A 80 7.89 -12.12 8.14
CA GLY A 80 8.96 -11.19 7.74
C GLY A 80 10.21 -11.85 7.16
N HIS A 81 10.23 -13.17 6.97
CA HIS A 81 11.25 -13.84 6.20
C HIS A 81 10.93 -13.77 4.73
N LEU A 82 11.85 -13.15 3.97
CA LEU A 82 11.78 -13.15 2.52
C LEU A 82 11.98 -14.59 2.04
N ASN A 83 10.94 -15.17 1.44
CA ASN A 83 11.11 -16.42 0.72
C ASN A 83 11.64 -16.09 -0.68
N PHE A 84 12.94 -16.25 -0.88
CA PHE A 84 13.61 -16.03 -2.16
C PHE A 84 13.50 -17.22 -3.12
N SER A 85 12.52 -18.09 -2.96
CA SER A 85 12.34 -19.22 -3.88
C SER A 85 12.09 -18.70 -5.30
N ARG A 86 12.89 -19.19 -6.23
CA ARG A 86 12.73 -18.91 -7.67
C ARG A 86 11.79 -19.91 -8.35
N GLU A 87 11.25 -20.85 -7.60
CA GLU A 87 10.28 -21.79 -8.13
C GLU A 87 8.90 -21.14 -8.25
N ALA A 88 8.28 -21.27 -9.41
CA ALA A 88 6.90 -20.85 -9.59
C ALA A 88 5.98 -21.63 -8.63
N GLY A 89 5.10 -20.93 -7.97
CA GLY A 89 4.09 -21.51 -7.08
C GLY A 89 2.72 -20.98 -7.45
N ASP A 90 1.69 -21.78 -7.16
CA ASP A 90 0.32 -21.34 -7.34
C ASP A 90 -0.02 -20.25 -6.31
N ILE A 91 -0.21 -19.04 -6.80
CA ILE A 91 -0.74 -17.94 -6.00
C ILE A 91 -2.25 -18.00 -6.04
N SER A 92 -2.90 -18.04 -4.88
CA SER A 92 -4.37 -18.09 -4.81
C SER A 92 -5.01 -16.87 -5.45
N GLN A 93 -6.22 -17.02 -5.97
CA GLN A 93 -6.96 -15.90 -6.57
C GLN A 93 -7.19 -14.77 -5.56
N THR A 94 -7.43 -15.10 -4.30
CA THR A 94 -7.60 -14.11 -3.21
C THR A 94 -6.35 -13.24 -3.06
N VAL A 95 -5.17 -13.86 -3.05
CA VAL A 95 -3.90 -13.14 -2.91
C VAL A 95 -3.61 -12.26 -4.12
N LYS A 96 -3.94 -12.72 -5.33
CA LYS A 96 -3.85 -11.88 -6.54
C LYS A 96 -4.74 -10.64 -6.45
N LEU A 97 -5.97 -10.79 -5.97
CA LEU A 97 -6.89 -9.67 -5.78
C LEU A 97 -6.39 -8.69 -4.71
N LEU A 98 -5.79 -9.17 -3.63
CA LEU A 98 -5.18 -8.31 -2.61
C LEU A 98 -4.00 -7.51 -3.18
N GLN A 99 -3.17 -8.11 -4.03
CA GLN A 99 -2.08 -7.41 -4.68
C GLN A 99 -2.61 -6.35 -5.66
N GLU A 100 -3.62 -6.68 -6.45
CA GLU A 100 -4.29 -5.75 -7.36
C GLU A 100 -4.86 -4.54 -6.60
N ASP A 101 -5.52 -4.77 -5.45
CA ASP A 101 -6.03 -3.71 -4.57
C ASP A 101 -4.89 -2.84 -4.03
N GLN A 102 -3.83 -3.45 -3.53
CA GLN A 102 -2.68 -2.73 -2.98
C GLN A 102 -2.01 -1.84 -4.03
N TYR A 103 -1.81 -2.33 -5.25
CA TYR A 103 -1.30 -1.53 -6.36
C TYR A 103 -2.25 -0.39 -6.73
N THR A 104 -3.53 -0.68 -6.85
CA THR A 104 -4.55 0.32 -7.23
C THR A 104 -4.60 1.46 -6.22
N ARG A 105 -4.64 1.12 -4.93
CA ARG A 105 -4.68 2.10 -3.83
C ARG A 105 -3.38 2.90 -3.76
N LEU A 106 -2.23 2.26 -3.93
CA LEU A 106 -0.94 2.94 -3.98
C LEU A 106 -0.91 3.98 -5.09
N PHE A 107 -1.24 3.59 -6.32
CA PHE A 107 -1.21 4.51 -7.46
C PHE A 107 -2.24 5.64 -7.33
N LYS A 108 -3.38 5.40 -6.69
CA LYS A 108 -4.33 6.46 -6.33
C LYS A 108 -3.67 7.52 -5.42
N ILE A 109 -2.91 7.09 -4.41
CA ILE A 109 -2.20 7.99 -3.51
C ILE A 109 -1.06 8.71 -4.23
N LEU A 110 -0.27 8.01 -5.05
CA LEU A 110 0.80 8.65 -5.82
C LEU A 110 0.26 9.73 -6.74
N ARG A 111 -0.89 9.50 -7.43
CA ARG A 111 -1.56 10.51 -8.24
C ARG A 111 -2.10 11.70 -7.43
N LYS A 112 -2.57 11.46 -6.20
CA LYS A 112 -2.96 12.53 -5.27
C LYS A 112 -1.78 13.47 -4.98
N HIS A 113 -0.56 12.93 -4.93
CA HIS A 113 0.68 13.68 -4.67
C HIS A 113 1.50 13.98 -5.94
N LYS A 114 0.88 14.03 -7.11
CA LYS A 114 1.54 14.21 -8.42
C LYS A 114 2.38 15.49 -8.54
N ASP A 115 2.15 16.47 -7.68
CA ASP A 115 2.90 17.75 -7.70
C ASP A 115 4.29 17.60 -7.08
N VAL A 116 4.56 16.49 -6.39
CA VAL A 116 5.84 16.20 -5.74
C VAL A 116 6.34 14.79 -6.06
N VAL A 117 5.46 13.85 -6.39
CA VAL A 117 5.82 12.51 -6.87
C VAL A 117 5.92 12.54 -8.38
N ASP A 118 7.13 12.60 -8.90
CA ASP A 118 7.41 12.76 -10.32
C ASP A 118 8.05 11.53 -10.98
N ASN A 119 8.34 10.48 -10.22
CA ASN A 119 8.84 9.22 -10.78
C ASN A 119 8.41 7.99 -9.98
N VAL A 120 8.07 6.91 -10.71
CA VAL A 120 7.88 5.57 -10.18
C VAL A 120 8.65 4.58 -11.05
N THR A 121 9.63 3.93 -10.45
CA THR A 121 10.44 2.88 -11.08
C THR A 121 10.09 1.53 -10.47
N PHE A 122 9.68 0.58 -11.29
CA PHE A 122 9.53 -0.81 -10.86
C PHE A 122 10.89 -1.48 -10.74
N TRP A 123 11.08 -2.30 -9.71
CA TRP A 123 12.34 -3.04 -9.51
C TRP A 123 12.32 -4.34 -10.33
N ASN A 124 12.58 -4.20 -11.61
CA ASN A 124 12.50 -5.14 -12.72
C ASN A 124 11.18 -5.08 -13.51
N LEU A 125 11.19 -5.76 -14.65
CA LEU A 125 10.06 -5.79 -15.58
C LEU A 125 9.03 -6.86 -15.21
N SER A 126 9.51 -8.08 -14.94
CA SER A 126 8.67 -9.26 -14.77
C SER A 126 9.00 -10.04 -13.50
N ASP A 127 8.07 -10.88 -13.06
CA ASP A 127 8.27 -11.77 -11.93
C ASP A 127 9.49 -12.71 -12.14
N ARG A 128 9.80 -13.06 -13.40
CA ARG A 128 10.96 -13.88 -13.75
C ARG A 128 12.28 -13.22 -13.35
N ASP A 129 12.36 -11.91 -13.51
CA ASP A 129 13.59 -11.14 -13.28
C ASP A 129 13.66 -10.57 -11.86
N SER A 130 12.60 -10.78 -11.08
CA SER A 130 12.50 -10.22 -9.74
C SER A 130 13.55 -10.80 -8.79
N TRP A 131 14.15 -9.93 -8.01
CA TRP A 131 15.10 -10.30 -6.96
C TRP A 131 14.47 -11.16 -5.84
N VAL A 132 13.18 -11.00 -5.58
CA VAL A 132 12.43 -11.81 -4.60
C VAL A 132 11.92 -13.13 -5.18
N GLY A 133 12.09 -13.36 -6.47
CA GLY A 133 11.73 -14.59 -7.17
C GLY A 133 10.26 -14.68 -7.59
N VAL A 134 10.01 -15.56 -8.54
CA VAL A 134 8.71 -15.78 -9.23
C VAL A 134 7.58 -16.10 -8.26
N ARG A 135 7.86 -16.89 -7.22
CA ARG A 135 6.88 -17.31 -6.21
C ARG A 135 6.23 -16.14 -5.46
N ASN A 136 6.90 -15.00 -5.42
CA ASN A 136 6.40 -13.81 -4.75
C ASN A 136 5.49 -12.95 -5.63
N TYR A 137 5.39 -13.25 -6.93
CA TYR A 137 4.48 -12.62 -7.90
C TYR A 137 4.47 -11.07 -7.83
N PRO A 138 5.63 -10.39 -7.75
CA PRO A 138 5.68 -9.03 -7.26
C PRO A 138 5.38 -7.94 -8.28
N LEU A 139 5.54 -8.20 -9.59
CA LEU A 139 5.64 -7.18 -10.63
C LEU A 139 4.42 -7.15 -11.57
N PRO A 140 4.24 -6.10 -12.40
CA PRO A 140 3.12 -6.00 -13.33
C PRO A 140 3.10 -7.02 -14.47
N TYR A 141 4.24 -7.66 -14.78
CA TYR A 141 4.35 -8.72 -15.78
C TYR A 141 4.66 -10.06 -15.12
N ASP A 142 4.07 -11.14 -15.62
CA ASP A 142 4.30 -12.48 -15.13
C ASP A 142 5.67 -13.04 -15.57
N GLU A 143 5.98 -14.27 -15.19
CA GLU A 143 7.22 -14.96 -15.53
C GLU A 143 7.43 -15.21 -17.04
N ASN A 144 6.36 -15.12 -17.83
CA ASN A 144 6.36 -15.27 -19.28
C ASN A 144 6.30 -13.92 -20.02
N TYR A 145 6.56 -12.81 -19.29
CA TYR A 145 6.46 -11.44 -19.79
C TYR A 145 5.06 -11.05 -20.30
N LYS A 146 4.02 -11.72 -19.83
CA LYS A 146 2.64 -11.33 -20.12
C LYS A 146 2.16 -10.31 -19.09
N PRO A 147 1.46 -9.26 -19.52
CA PRO A 147 0.93 -8.29 -18.58
C PRO A 147 -0.11 -8.94 -17.68
N LYS A 148 0.05 -8.75 -16.37
CA LYS A 148 -0.96 -9.10 -15.37
C LYS A 148 -2.05 -8.02 -15.33
N ARG A 149 -3.18 -8.30 -14.68
CA ARG A 149 -4.26 -7.32 -14.53
C ARG A 149 -3.80 -6.03 -13.84
N VAL A 150 -2.83 -6.12 -12.93
CA VAL A 150 -2.17 -4.96 -12.30
C VAL A 150 -1.68 -3.95 -13.34
N TYR A 151 -1.09 -4.40 -14.46
CA TYR A 151 -0.63 -3.50 -15.51
C TYR A 151 -1.76 -2.62 -16.06
N SER A 152 -2.91 -3.22 -16.39
CA SER A 152 -4.07 -2.46 -16.88
C SER A 152 -4.66 -1.55 -15.81
N LEU A 153 -4.75 -2.00 -14.55
CA LEU A 153 -5.26 -1.18 -13.45
C LEU A 153 -4.42 0.09 -13.22
N ILE A 154 -3.12 0.00 -13.42
CA ILE A 154 -2.22 1.15 -13.29
C ILE A 154 -2.30 2.06 -14.53
N LYS A 155 -2.26 1.47 -15.73
CA LYS A 155 -2.18 2.22 -16.99
C LYS A 155 -3.52 2.87 -17.38
N ASP A 156 -4.61 2.12 -17.23
CA ASP A 156 -5.94 2.49 -17.74
C ASP A 156 -6.85 2.97 -16.59
N PHE A 157 -6.29 3.65 -15.59
CA PHE A 157 -7.05 4.15 -14.45
C PHE A 157 -8.09 5.19 -14.88
N ASP A 158 -9.22 5.21 -14.17
CA ASP A 158 -10.24 6.24 -14.31
C ASP A 158 -10.01 7.35 -13.27
N PRO A 159 -9.64 8.59 -13.69
CA PRO A 159 -9.47 9.70 -12.75
C PRO A 159 -10.74 10.03 -11.95
N ALA A 160 -11.92 9.76 -12.50
CA ALA A 160 -13.18 9.96 -11.79
C ALA A 160 -13.36 8.96 -10.65
N ALA A 161 -12.88 7.73 -10.83
CA ALA A 161 -12.91 6.70 -9.79
C ALA A 161 -12.00 7.05 -8.59
N ASP A 162 -10.88 7.73 -8.82
CA ASP A 162 -9.98 8.18 -7.75
C ASP A 162 -10.66 9.17 -6.78
N ASN A 163 -11.63 9.93 -7.29
CA ASN A 163 -12.40 10.92 -6.52
C ASN A 163 -13.81 10.42 -6.17
N ALA A 164 -14.14 9.17 -6.47
CA ALA A 164 -15.46 8.63 -6.20
C ALA A 164 -15.74 8.64 -4.69
N VAL A 165 -16.84 9.26 -4.32
CA VAL A 165 -17.34 9.24 -2.94
C VAL A 165 -17.85 7.84 -2.63
N VAL A 166 -17.51 7.35 -1.43
CA VAL A 166 -18.06 6.08 -0.95
C VAL A 166 -19.58 6.20 -0.86
N LYS A 167 -20.30 5.32 -1.55
CA LYS A 167 -21.75 5.31 -1.51
C LYS A 167 -22.22 4.76 -0.16
N GLU A 168 -23.12 5.46 0.48
CA GLU A 168 -23.71 5.08 1.77
C GLU A 168 -24.86 4.08 1.65
N ASP A 169 -24.86 3.26 0.61
CA ASP A 169 -25.86 2.21 0.36
C ASP A 169 -25.46 0.85 0.99
N PHE A 170 -24.85 0.90 2.16
CA PHE A 170 -24.42 -0.28 2.88
C PHE A 170 -25.58 -1.17 3.33
N ARG A 171 -25.45 -2.48 3.10
CA ARG A 171 -26.41 -3.51 3.52
C ARG A 171 -25.66 -4.65 4.21
N PRO A 172 -26.32 -5.38 5.14
CA PRO A 172 -25.72 -6.58 5.71
C PRO A 172 -25.22 -7.52 4.62
N SER A 173 -24.00 -8.02 4.80
CA SER A 173 -23.44 -8.99 3.86
C SER A 173 -24.29 -10.26 3.81
N VAL A 174 -24.49 -10.80 2.62
CA VAL A 174 -25.18 -12.08 2.43
C VAL A 174 -24.44 -13.27 3.04
N LEU A 175 -23.18 -13.08 3.40
CA LEU A 175 -22.34 -14.08 4.07
C LEU A 175 -22.38 -13.98 5.59
N ASN A 176 -23.14 -13.04 6.16
CA ASN A 176 -23.28 -12.93 7.60
C ASN A 176 -24.06 -14.12 8.16
N GLN A 177 -23.77 -14.49 9.40
CA GLN A 177 -24.61 -15.41 10.15
C GLN A 177 -26.03 -14.84 10.31
N PRO A 178 -27.07 -15.68 10.33
CA PRO A 178 -28.44 -15.22 10.50
C PRO A 178 -28.62 -14.25 11.66
N GLY A 179 -29.25 -13.11 11.39
CA GLY A 179 -29.49 -12.05 12.37
C GLY A 179 -28.34 -11.06 12.58
N GLN A 180 -27.16 -11.28 11.99
CA GLN A 180 -26.05 -10.37 12.11
C GLN A 180 -26.12 -9.23 11.09
N GLN A 181 -26.01 -7.99 11.58
CA GLN A 181 -26.02 -6.79 10.73
C GLN A 181 -24.66 -6.45 10.12
N TYR A 182 -23.55 -6.91 10.71
CA TYR A 182 -22.20 -6.63 10.30
C TYR A 182 -21.41 -7.90 10.00
N PRO A 183 -20.42 -7.85 9.06
CA PRO A 183 -20.08 -6.69 8.23
C PRO A 183 -21.21 -6.29 7.25
N MET A 184 -21.27 -4.99 6.96
CA MET A 184 -22.08 -4.48 5.86
C MET A 184 -21.24 -4.28 4.62
N VAL A 185 -21.83 -4.40 3.42
CA VAL A 185 -21.16 -4.19 2.13
C VAL A 185 -21.99 -3.22 1.29
N ASN A 186 -21.33 -2.27 0.62
CA ASN A 186 -22.00 -1.37 -0.31
C ASN A 186 -21.93 -1.85 -1.76
N SER A 187 -22.61 -1.16 -2.67
CA SER A 187 -22.61 -1.49 -4.11
C SER A 187 -21.23 -1.36 -4.79
N GLN A 188 -20.26 -0.71 -4.15
CA GLN A 188 -18.90 -0.56 -4.63
C GLN A 188 -17.95 -1.63 -4.06
N GLY A 189 -18.43 -2.54 -3.20
CA GLY A 189 -17.64 -3.58 -2.56
C GLY A 189 -16.89 -3.16 -1.29
N TYR A 190 -17.11 -1.94 -0.79
CA TYR A 190 -16.55 -1.55 0.51
C TYR A 190 -17.26 -2.29 1.64
N ALA A 191 -16.47 -2.76 2.61
CA ALA A 191 -16.99 -3.41 3.82
C ALA A 191 -16.94 -2.46 5.02
N ARG A 192 -18.01 -2.48 5.82
CA ARG A 192 -18.13 -1.72 7.07
C ARG A 192 -18.26 -2.68 8.23
N PHE A 193 -17.39 -2.54 9.20
CA PHE A 193 -17.41 -3.28 10.46
C PHE A 193 -17.87 -2.36 11.58
N ARG A 194 -18.44 -2.93 12.62
CA ARG A 194 -18.81 -2.20 13.84
C ARG A 194 -18.24 -2.93 15.05
N VAL A 195 -17.48 -2.22 15.86
CA VAL A 195 -16.94 -2.71 17.14
C VAL A 195 -17.27 -1.70 18.21
N VAL A 196 -17.96 -2.14 19.26
CA VAL A 196 -18.25 -1.30 20.42
C VAL A 196 -17.13 -1.51 21.44
N ALA A 197 -16.25 -0.53 21.56
CA ALA A 197 -15.07 -0.58 22.45
C ALA A 197 -14.77 0.83 22.99
N PRO A 198 -15.65 1.41 23.84
CA PRO A 198 -15.56 2.82 24.25
C PRO A 198 -14.24 3.14 24.95
N ASP A 199 -13.70 2.21 25.73
CA ASP A 199 -12.48 2.40 26.51
C ASP A 199 -11.19 2.04 25.75
N ALA A 200 -11.29 1.49 24.54
CA ALA A 200 -10.13 1.10 23.77
C ALA A 200 -9.41 2.34 23.21
N LYS A 201 -8.08 2.38 23.35
CA LYS A 201 -7.24 3.42 22.75
C LYS A 201 -7.07 3.23 21.25
N SER A 202 -7.12 1.99 20.79
CA SER A 202 -7.04 1.62 19.38
C SER A 202 -7.73 0.28 19.16
N VAL A 203 -8.40 0.13 18.02
CA VAL A 203 -8.98 -1.13 17.56
C VAL A 203 -8.44 -1.43 16.18
N ILE A 204 -7.91 -2.62 15.99
CA ILE A 204 -7.34 -3.09 14.73
C ILE A 204 -8.16 -4.27 14.25
N VAL A 205 -8.65 -4.22 13.02
CA VAL A 205 -9.27 -5.37 12.36
C VAL A 205 -8.21 -6.12 11.56
N SER A 206 -7.99 -7.39 11.93
CA SER A 206 -7.21 -8.32 11.13
C SER A 206 -8.18 -9.29 10.45
N LEU A 207 -8.13 -9.36 9.13
CA LEU A 207 -8.98 -10.26 8.36
C LEU A 207 -8.47 -11.71 8.32
N GLY A 208 -7.48 -12.05 9.15
CA GLY A 208 -6.94 -13.42 9.23
C GLY A 208 -6.13 -13.83 8.00
N LEU A 209 -5.81 -12.90 7.13
CA LEU A 209 -5.05 -13.15 5.89
C LEU A 209 -3.54 -13.24 6.12
N GLY A 210 -3.14 -13.45 7.35
CA GLY A 210 -1.79 -13.89 7.67
C GLY A 210 -0.72 -12.79 7.82
N GLY A 211 -1.06 -11.52 7.85
CA GLY A 211 -0.12 -10.42 8.01
C GLY A 211 -0.02 -9.88 9.44
N ARG A 212 1.14 -9.36 9.83
CA ARG A 212 1.24 -8.41 10.93
C ARG A 212 0.75 -7.07 10.41
N GLY A 213 -0.40 -6.71 10.77
CA GLY A 213 -1.01 -5.46 10.39
C GLY A 213 -2.51 -5.69 10.23
N GLY A 214 -3.26 -4.74 10.64
CA GLY A 214 -4.68 -4.69 10.44
C GLY A 214 -5.03 -3.26 10.10
N THR A 215 -6.20 -3.05 9.59
CA THR A 215 -6.71 -1.70 9.41
C THR A 215 -7.13 -1.16 10.78
N VAL A 216 -6.59 -0.02 11.18
CA VAL A 216 -7.03 0.70 12.38
C VAL A 216 -8.43 1.24 12.13
N LEU A 217 -9.37 0.88 12.97
CA LEU A 217 -10.72 1.43 12.91
C LEU A 217 -10.74 2.83 13.51
N ARG A 218 -11.53 3.71 12.89
CA ARG A 218 -11.78 5.05 13.43
C ARG A 218 -13.05 5.01 14.27
N LYS A 219 -12.97 5.55 15.49
CA LYS A 219 -14.16 5.78 16.30
C LYS A 219 -15.02 6.87 15.68
N ASP A 220 -16.31 6.64 15.67
CA ASP A 220 -17.29 7.69 15.39
C ASP A 220 -17.49 8.61 16.63
N LYS A 221 -18.43 9.55 16.53
CA LYS A 221 -18.75 10.49 17.60
C LYS A 221 -19.35 9.81 18.84
N GLU A 222 -19.84 8.59 18.70
CA GLU A 222 -20.47 7.79 19.75
C GLU A 222 -19.47 6.81 20.40
N GLY A 223 -18.23 6.78 19.94
CA GLY A 223 -17.17 5.91 20.45
C GLY A 223 -17.23 4.47 19.92
N VAL A 224 -17.90 4.26 18.81
CA VAL A 224 -18.09 2.96 18.13
C VAL A 224 -17.18 2.85 16.91
#